data_3a2555d3aa73b8090b397cab2304b15c
#
_entry.id   3a2555d3aa73b8090b397cab2304b15c
#
_cell.length_a   1.000
_cell.length_b   1.000
_cell.length_c   1.000
_cell.angle_alpha   90.00
_cell.angle_beta   90.00
_cell.angle_gamma   90.00
#
_symmetry.space_group_name_H-M   'P 1'
#
loop_
_entity.id
_entity.type
_entity.pdbx_description
1 polymer ?
#
loop_
_entity_poly.entity_id
_entity_poly.type
_entity_poly.pdbx_seq_one_letter_code
_entity_poly.pdbx_strand_id
1 'polypeptide(L)'
;LKGEKVSLVLLVILMVFNYVPNLCCPIFIGKALEFLLLKKYTLFVKYLVFYFLGYIIVYGVLLIPRTILYNKLQMSFINKVCKDMYDKYQNLPAIAFEKAGIGELINRLSSDPDRVLDLLNQLVKMILKIIMALIIVVVSFKISIFIGIEITVFAIIMGIISAKYFPVIKSTQKEIKKESDKLIKRATENLTGIREIKSLGIKNNMSSLINNDINNYCDKSLKINKYESWYDGLSNSIYYVLQFIIFLTCGHLFIKGHIAYSIFMMIQSYIWSIDEVAETLSSFGVNYNKVKVSLSRIDEVVNNKIFKDEIYGDINLNNPKGNVTFKNVSFKYTKKENLTLDNLSLNIKTNQKTAIVGRSGNGKTTIFNLLLRYFDVTSGEVLIDGVDIKDLTEESLRKTISCVRQNPFLFNMSIFENFKIVKPNITLKEVKEVCKRAYIDEYIESLPKKYNTIIGEGGINLSGGQKQRLAIARTLLLNTKIILFDEATSALDNESQKYIKMTIDDLTKDHTIIIIAHRLSTIIDADEILVIENGKLESKGTHKELLKKSKVYKGLYENEERM
;
A
#
# COMPACT_ATOMS: atom_id res chain seq x y z
N LEU A 1 -18.71 -7.69 -4.68
CA LEU A 1 -19.33 -8.39 -5.84
C LEU A 1 -20.83 -8.70 -5.65
N LYS A 2 -21.47 -8.33 -4.50
CA LYS A 2 -22.92 -8.66 -4.29
C LYS A 2 -23.86 -8.09 -5.36
N GLY A 3 -23.54 -6.96 -5.97
CA GLY A 3 -24.32 -6.34 -7.06
C GLY A 3 -24.02 -6.86 -8.47
N GLU A 4 -22.95 -7.64 -8.65
CA GLU A 4 -22.43 -8.07 -9.96
C GLU A 4 -22.63 -9.58 -10.21
N LYS A 5 -23.59 -10.21 -9.51
CA LYS A 5 -23.80 -11.68 -9.62
C LYS A 5 -24.15 -12.12 -11.04
N VAL A 6 -24.98 -11.35 -11.74
CA VAL A 6 -25.39 -11.66 -13.13
C VAL A 6 -24.18 -11.60 -14.06
N SER A 7 -23.35 -10.56 -13.92
CA SER A 7 -22.13 -10.38 -14.71
C SER A 7 -21.13 -11.51 -14.46
N LEU A 8 -20.99 -12.00 -13.22
CA LEU A 8 -20.16 -13.14 -12.87
C LEU A 8 -20.66 -14.44 -13.51
N VAL A 9 -21.96 -14.72 -13.42
CA VAL A 9 -22.56 -15.91 -14.06
C VAL A 9 -22.35 -15.86 -15.57
N LEU A 10 -22.61 -14.70 -16.20
CA LEU A 10 -22.40 -14.52 -17.63
C LEU A 10 -20.93 -14.71 -18.01
N LEU A 11 -19.98 -14.21 -17.22
CA LEU A 11 -18.56 -14.43 -17.44
C LEU A 11 -18.20 -15.92 -17.40
N VAL A 12 -18.68 -16.66 -16.40
CA VAL A 12 -18.45 -18.11 -16.29
C VAL A 12 -19.03 -18.85 -17.49
N ILE A 13 -20.24 -18.51 -17.93
CA ILE A 13 -20.86 -19.08 -19.13
C ILE A 13 -19.98 -18.82 -20.36
N LEU A 14 -19.52 -17.58 -20.57
CA LEU A 14 -18.63 -17.25 -21.68
C LEU A 14 -17.27 -17.98 -21.58
N MET A 15 -16.77 -18.22 -20.37
CA MET A 15 -15.56 -19.02 -20.14
C MET A 15 -15.79 -20.49 -20.50
N VAL A 16 -16.93 -21.08 -20.18
CA VAL A 16 -17.30 -22.45 -20.57
C VAL A 16 -17.33 -22.56 -22.11
N PHE A 17 -18.01 -21.63 -22.78
CA PHE A 17 -18.06 -21.61 -24.25
C PHE A 17 -16.67 -21.51 -24.90
N ASN A 18 -15.70 -20.89 -24.24
CA ASN A 18 -14.33 -20.80 -24.76
C ASN A 18 -13.63 -22.17 -24.89
N TYR A 19 -14.06 -23.18 -24.13
CA TYR A 19 -13.49 -24.53 -24.17
C TYR A 19 -14.25 -25.49 -25.13
N VAL A 20 -15.45 -25.13 -25.57
CA VAL A 20 -16.25 -25.95 -26.49
C VAL A 20 -15.53 -26.26 -27.81
N PRO A 21 -14.84 -25.30 -28.46
CA PRO A 21 -14.10 -25.62 -29.69
C PRO A 21 -12.99 -26.67 -29.50
N ASN A 22 -12.31 -26.64 -28.36
CA ASN A 22 -11.25 -27.61 -28.07
C ASN A 22 -11.77 -29.05 -27.98
N LEU A 23 -13.07 -29.23 -27.68
CA LEU A 23 -13.74 -30.53 -27.67
C LEU A 23 -14.36 -30.86 -29.01
N CYS A 24 -15.03 -29.91 -29.70
CA CYS A 24 -15.85 -30.15 -30.88
C CYS A 24 -15.07 -29.98 -32.19
N CYS A 25 -14.19 -28.98 -32.29
CA CYS A 25 -13.48 -28.67 -33.53
C CYS A 25 -12.55 -29.82 -33.99
N PRO A 26 -11.86 -30.56 -33.10
CA PRO A 26 -11.10 -31.73 -33.52
C PRO A 26 -11.93 -32.80 -34.26
N ILE A 27 -13.21 -32.94 -33.90
CA ILE A 27 -14.13 -33.84 -34.61
C ILE A 27 -14.40 -33.34 -36.04
N PHE A 28 -14.60 -32.04 -36.21
CA PHE A 28 -14.88 -31.44 -37.51
C PHE A 28 -13.68 -31.52 -38.44
N ILE A 29 -12.47 -31.21 -37.99
CA ILE A 29 -11.26 -31.34 -38.84
C ILE A 29 -10.99 -32.80 -39.18
N GLY A 30 -11.18 -33.73 -38.23
CA GLY A 30 -11.04 -35.15 -38.49
C GLY A 30 -11.99 -35.65 -39.59
N LYS A 31 -13.28 -35.28 -39.51
CA LYS A 31 -14.27 -35.61 -40.56
C LYS A 31 -13.98 -34.93 -41.89
N ALA A 32 -13.52 -33.67 -41.87
CA ALA A 32 -13.12 -32.99 -43.11
C ALA A 32 -12.02 -33.78 -43.82
N LEU A 33 -10.96 -34.16 -43.12
CA LEU A 33 -9.86 -34.92 -43.72
C LEU A 33 -10.30 -36.32 -44.18
N GLU A 34 -11.20 -37.01 -43.47
CA GLU A 34 -11.79 -38.27 -43.88
C GLU A 34 -12.56 -38.12 -45.21
N PHE A 35 -13.39 -37.09 -45.37
CA PHE A 35 -14.10 -36.82 -46.63
C PHE A 35 -13.18 -36.37 -47.76
N LEU A 36 -12.05 -35.74 -47.46
CA LEU A 36 -11.02 -35.45 -48.46
C LEU A 36 -10.42 -36.73 -49.03
N LEU A 37 -10.09 -37.70 -48.16
CA LEU A 37 -9.59 -39.02 -48.57
C LEU A 37 -10.62 -39.77 -49.44
N LEU A 38 -11.90 -39.63 -49.08
CA LEU A 38 -13.01 -40.24 -49.86
C LEU A 38 -13.37 -39.43 -51.11
N LYS A 39 -12.62 -38.38 -51.47
CA LYS A 39 -12.85 -37.46 -52.61
C LYS A 39 -14.23 -36.81 -52.64
N LYS A 40 -14.86 -36.61 -51.48
CA LYS A 40 -16.18 -35.95 -51.30
C LYS A 40 -16.02 -34.48 -50.99
N TYR A 41 -15.66 -33.66 -51.97
CA TYR A 41 -15.27 -32.24 -51.77
C TYR A 41 -16.35 -31.37 -51.08
N THR A 42 -17.63 -31.58 -51.41
CA THR A 42 -18.72 -30.80 -50.79
C THR A 42 -18.81 -31.02 -49.29
N LEU A 43 -18.65 -32.24 -48.81
CA LEU A 43 -18.62 -32.56 -47.37
C LEU A 43 -17.32 -32.10 -46.72
N PHE A 44 -16.19 -32.25 -47.41
CA PHE A 44 -14.91 -31.71 -46.95
C PHE A 44 -15.02 -30.21 -46.63
N VAL A 45 -15.48 -29.41 -47.59
CA VAL A 45 -15.65 -27.96 -47.42
C VAL A 45 -16.63 -27.64 -46.28
N LYS A 46 -17.76 -28.35 -46.22
CA LYS A 46 -18.74 -28.17 -45.13
C LYS A 46 -18.14 -28.34 -43.75
N TYR A 47 -17.42 -29.44 -43.49
CA TYR A 47 -16.81 -29.69 -42.17
C TYR A 47 -15.62 -28.78 -41.88
N LEU A 48 -14.86 -28.37 -42.93
CA LEU A 48 -13.80 -27.38 -42.80
C LEU A 48 -14.35 -26.01 -42.40
N VAL A 49 -15.49 -25.60 -42.98
CA VAL A 49 -16.19 -24.37 -42.59
C VAL A 49 -16.66 -24.44 -41.12
N PHE A 50 -17.24 -25.57 -40.69
CA PHE A 50 -17.63 -25.73 -39.29
C PHE A 50 -16.43 -25.66 -38.34
N TYR A 51 -15.28 -26.21 -38.71
CA TYR A 51 -14.05 -26.11 -37.95
C TYR A 51 -13.62 -24.65 -37.73
N PHE A 52 -13.49 -23.90 -38.85
CA PHE A 52 -13.06 -22.51 -38.77
C PHE A 52 -14.11 -21.59 -38.11
N LEU A 53 -15.39 -21.78 -38.40
CA LEU A 53 -16.47 -21.04 -37.77
C LEU A 53 -16.48 -21.24 -36.24
N GLY A 54 -16.24 -22.46 -35.77
CA GLY A 54 -16.15 -22.75 -34.33
C GLY A 54 -15.06 -21.91 -33.67
N TYR A 55 -13.87 -21.82 -34.22
CA TYR A 55 -12.80 -20.98 -33.70
C TYR A 55 -13.06 -19.48 -33.87
N ILE A 56 -13.56 -19.04 -35.04
CA ILE A 56 -13.88 -17.62 -35.28
C ILE A 56 -14.94 -17.13 -34.31
N ILE A 57 -16.00 -17.91 -34.09
CA ILE A 57 -17.06 -17.52 -33.14
C ILE A 57 -16.50 -17.37 -31.72
N VAL A 58 -15.71 -18.33 -31.28
CA VAL A 58 -15.27 -18.32 -29.88
C VAL A 58 -14.07 -17.38 -29.65
N TYR A 59 -13.05 -17.46 -30.51
CA TYR A 59 -11.83 -16.65 -30.32
C TYR A 59 -11.89 -15.29 -31.02
N GLY A 60 -12.80 -15.09 -31.99
CA GLY A 60 -13.05 -13.79 -32.59
C GLY A 60 -14.20 -13.05 -31.92
N VAL A 61 -15.40 -13.65 -31.93
CA VAL A 61 -16.62 -12.95 -31.51
C VAL A 61 -16.83 -13.00 -29.99
N LEU A 62 -16.77 -14.19 -29.37
CA LEU A 62 -17.06 -14.32 -27.92
C LEU A 62 -15.90 -13.88 -27.00
N LEU A 63 -14.68 -13.80 -27.51
CA LEU A 63 -13.53 -13.30 -26.77
C LEU A 63 -13.73 -11.84 -26.38
N ILE A 64 -14.29 -11.02 -27.27
CA ILE A 64 -14.47 -9.58 -27.06
C ILE A 64 -15.40 -9.31 -25.86
N PRO A 65 -16.67 -9.77 -25.83
CA PRO A 65 -17.57 -9.52 -24.71
C PRO A 65 -17.06 -10.17 -23.41
N ARG A 66 -16.41 -11.32 -23.47
CA ARG A 66 -15.77 -11.96 -22.32
C ARG A 66 -14.71 -11.07 -21.70
N THR A 67 -13.79 -10.52 -22.51
CA THR A 67 -12.69 -9.67 -22.05
C THR A 67 -13.22 -8.35 -21.50
N ILE A 68 -14.19 -7.73 -22.18
CA ILE A 68 -14.83 -6.49 -21.69
C ILE A 68 -15.52 -6.73 -20.36
N LEU A 69 -16.27 -7.83 -20.24
CA LEU A 69 -16.98 -8.16 -19.00
C LEU A 69 -16.02 -8.47 -17.85
N TYR A 70 -14.94 -9.21 -18.13
CA TYR A 70 -13.89 -9.48 -17.15
C TYR A 70 -13.23 -8.19 -16.67
N ASN A 71 -12.82 -7.32 -17.57
CA ASN A 71 -12.18 -6.04 -17.22
C ASN A 71 -13.14 -5.12 -16.44
N LYS A 72 -14.42 -5.09 -16.81
CA LYS A 72 -15.44 -4.34 -16.06
C LYS A 72 -15.58 -4.84 -14.63
N LEU A 73 -15.66 -6.15 -14.44
CA LEU A 73 -15.74 -6.76 -13.11
C LEU A 73 -14.47 -6.51 -12.30
N GLN A 74 -13.31 -6.59 -12.95
CA GLN A 74 -12.00 -6.30 -12.33
C GLN A 74 -11.95 -4.87 -11.82
N MET A 75 -12.28 -3.89 -12.67
CA MET A 75 -12.25 -2.48 -12.27
C MET A 75 -13.30 -2.14 -11.20
N SER A 76 -14.48 -2.75 -11.28
CA SER A 76 -15.52 -2.59 -10.23
C SER A 76 -15.04 -3.11 -8.87
N PHE A 77 -14.39 -4.27 -8.85
CA PHE A 77 -13.85 -4.87 -7.63
C PHE A 77 -12.70 -4.03 -7.05
N ILE A 78 -11.71 -3.69 -7.89
CA ILE A 78 -10.54 -2.90 -7.47
C ILE A 78 -11.00 -1.56 -6.90
N ASN A 79 -11.88 -0.85 -7.61
CA ASN A 79 -12.40 0.44 -7.16
C ASN A 79 -13.07 0.33 -5.78
N LYS A 80 -13.88 -0.70 -5.58
CA LYS A 80 -14.54 -0.91 -4.28
C LYS A 80 -13.53 -1.23 -3.17
N VAL A 81 -12.64 -2.19 -3.40
CA VAL A 81 -11.64 -2.59 -2.38
C VAL A 81 -10.68 -1.45 -2.07
N CYS A 82 -10.21 -0.72 -3.10
CA CYS A 82 -9.33 0.43 -2.88
C CYS A 82 -10.02 1.54 -2.08
N LYS A 83 -11.31 1.82 -2.36
CA LYS A 83 -12.08 2.80 -1.56
C LYS A 83 -12.24 2.33 -0.12
N ASP A 84 -12.70 1.10 0.09
CA ASP A 84 -12.89 0.54 1.43
C ASP A 84 -11.57 0.54 2.23
N MET A 85 -10.43 0.22 1.58
CA MET A 85 -9.10 0.28 2.20
C MET A 85 -8.65 1.71 2.47
N TYR A 86 -8.87 2.64 1.55
CA TYR A 86 -8.47 4.03 1.71
C TYR A 86 -9.25 4.71 2.83
N ASP A 87 -10.57 4.48 2.90
CA ASP A 87 -11.41 4.97 3.99
C ASP A 87 -10.94 4.42 5.35
N LYS A 88 -10.53 3.15 5.38
CA LYS A 88 -9.94 2.55 6.56
C LYS A 88 -8.59 3.19 6.92
N TYR A 89 -7.74 3.47 5.94
CA TYR A 89 -6.46 4.15 6.20
C TYR A 89 -6.67 5.53 6.86
N GLN A 90 -7.70 6.28 6.45
CA GLN A 90 -7.98 7.58 7.08
C GLN A 90 -8.38 7.48 8.56
N ASN A 91 -8.97 6.35 8.97
CA ASN A 91 -9.41 6.10 10.35
C ASN A 91 -8.35 5.37 11.19
N LEU A 92 -7.19 5.06 10.63
CA LEU A 92 -6.11 4.42 11.38
C LEU A 92 -5.33 5.44 12.21
N PRO A 93 -4.89 5.07 13.42
CA PRO A 93 -4.05 5.93 14.25
C PRO A 93 -2.72 6.24 13.54
N ALA A 94 -2.17 7.43 13.80
CA ALA A 94 -0.92 7.89 13.17
C ALA A 94 0.25 6.89 13.33
N ILE A 95 0.31 6.18 14.45
CA ILE A 95 1.32 5.14 14.71
C ILE A 95 1.26 3.97 13.70
N ALA A 96 0.11 3.72 13.08
CA ALA A 96 -0.02 2.66 12.08
C ALA A 96 0.87 2.94 10.85
N PHE A 97 0.93 4.19 10.43
CA PHE A 97 1.74 4.63 9.29
C PHE A 97 3.25 4.59 9.60
N GLU A 98 3.64 4.88 10.83
CA GLU A 98 5.04 4.77 11.27
C GLU A 98 5.50 3.31 11.34
N LYS A 99 4.66 2.41 11.85
CA LYS A 99 4.99 0.98 12.02
C LYS A 99 4.93 0.19 10.72
N ALA A 100 3.93 0.41 9.88
CA ALA A 100 3.76 -0.33 8.63
C ALA A 100 4.65 0.22 7.51
N GLY A 101 4.99 1.51 7.55
CA GLY A 101 5.66 2.21 6.48
C GLY A 101 4.71 2.59 5.33
N ILE A 102 4.76 3.85 4.91
CA ILE A 102 3.87 4.40 3.87
C ILE A 102 3.98 3.60 2.55
N GLY A 103 5.21 3.22 2.15
CA GLY A 103 5.45 2.47 0.92
C GLY A 103 4.76 1.09 0.91
N GLU A 104 4.71 0.40 2.06
CA GLU A 104 4.00 -0.88 2.16
C GLU A 104 2.49 -0.69 2.06
N LEU A 105 1.92 0.31 2.70
CA LEU A 105 0.48 0.61 2.63
C LEU A 105 0.05 0.99 1.21
N ILE A 106 0.84 1.79 0.49
CA ILE A 106 0.61 2.11 -0.92
C ILE A 106 0.67 0.85 -1.78
N ASN A 107 1.66 -0.03 -1.57
CA ASN A 107 1.78 -1.28 -2.32
C ASN A 107 0.61 -2.22 -2.07
N ARG A 108 0.10 -2.29 -0.83
CA ARG A 108 -1.12 -3.04 -0.49
C ARG A 108 -2.34 -2.49 -1.22
N LEU A 109 -2.47 -1.17 -1.33
CA LEU A 109 -3.59 -0.52 -2.01
C LEU A 109 -3.55 -0.74 -3.53
N SER A 110 -2.37 -0.72 -4.15
CA SER A 110 -2.22 -0.75 -5.61
C SER A 110 -2.15 -2.16 -6.19
N SER A 111 -1.47 -3.11 -5.54
CA SER A 111 -1.16 -4.41 -6.15
C SER A 111 -1.93 -5.60 -5.58
N ASP A 112 -2.36 -5.56 -4.31
CA ASP A 112 -3.03 -6.72 -3.70
C ASP A 112 -4.45 -6.97 -4.25
N PRO A 113 -5.29 -5.96 -4.56
CA PRO A 113 -6.61 -6.17 -5.15
C PRO A 113 -6.57 -6.85 -6.53
N ASP A 114 -5.60 -6.47 -7.39
CA ASP A 114 -5.43 -7.07 -8.72
C ASP A 114 -5.14 -8.56 -8.64
N ARG A 115 -4.24 -8.96 -7.74
CA ARG A 115 -3.85 -10.37 -7.57
C ARG A 115 -5.00 -11.27 -7.15
N VAL A 116 -5.94 -10.75 -6.36
CA VAL A 116 -7.09 -11.53 -5.87
C VAL A 116 -8.01 -11.94 -7.02
N LEU A 117 -8.29 -11.04 -7.96
CA LEU A 117 -9.16 -11.34 -9.11
C LEU A 117 -8.48 -12.24 -10.13
N ASP A 118 -7.19 -12.07 -10.35
CA ASP A 118 -6.41 -12.96 -11.20
C ASP A 118 -6.50 -14.42 -10.71
N LEU A 119 -6.47 -14.64 -9.40
CA LEU A 119 -6.63 -15.99 -8.85
C LEU A 119 -8.02 -16.57 -9.14
N LEU A 120 -9.08 -15.79 -8.96
CA LEU A 120 -10.44 -16.25 -9.24
C LEU A 120 -10.58 -16.67 -10.71
N ASN A 121 -10.02 -15.88 -11.64
CA ASN A 121 -9.97 -16.22 -13.06
C ASN A 121 -9.18 -17.52 -13.31
N GLN A 122 -8.01 -17.66 -12.68
CA GLN A 122 -7.19 -18.87 -12.78
C GLN A 122 -7.89 -20.10 -12.18
N LEU A 123 -8.60 -19.95 -11.06
CA LEU A 123 -9.41 -21.02 -10.47
C LEU A 123 -10.48 -21.54 -11.42
N VAL A 124 -11.25 -20.64 -12.02
CA VAL A 124 -12.30 -21.02 -12.97
C VAL A 124 -11.68 -21.72 -14.18
N LYS A 125 -10.59 -21.18 -14.75
CA LYS A 125 -9.87 -21.82 -15.86
C LYS A 125 -9.37 -23.22 -15.48
N MET A 126 -8.78 -23.38 -14.30
CA MET A 126 -8.29 -24.67 -13.81
C MET A 126 -9.42 -25.69 -13.69
N ILE A 127 -10.55 -25.33 -13.08
CA ILE A 127 -11.70 -26.22 -12.94
C ILE A 127 -12.22 -26.65 -14.33
N LEU A 128 -12.36 -25.70 -15.27
CA LEU A 128 -12.84 -26.00 -16.62
C LEU A 128 -11.87 -26.92 -17.38
N LYS A 129 -10.55 -26.71 -17.24
CA LYS A 129 -9.54 -27.59 -17.86
C LYS A 129 -9.56 -29.00 -17.27
N ILE A 130 -9.73 -29.13 -15.94
CA ILE A 130 -9.87 -30.45 -15.29
C ILE A 130 -11.11 -31.17 -15.83
N ILE A 131 -12.26 -30.48 -15.90
CA ILE A 131 -13.50 -31.04 -16.46
C ILE A 131 -13.26 -31.52 -17.92
N MET A 132 -12.60 -30.70 -18.73
CA MET A 132 -12.21 -31.07 -20.10
C MET A 132 -11.37 -32.34 -20.14
N ALA A 133 -10.31 -32.41 -19.33
CA ALA A 133 -9.45 -33.60 -19.27
C ALA A 133 -10.23 -34.85 -18.91
N LEU A 134 -11.15 -34.77 -17.94
CA LEU A 134 -12.02 -35.88 -17.57
C LEU A 134 -12.93 -36.32 -18.73
N ILE A 135 -13.52 -35.36 -19.46
CA ILE A 135 -14.32 -35.66 -20.67
C ILE A 135 -13.46 -36.37 -21.71
N ILE A 136 -12.24 -35.87 -21.97
CA ILE A 136 -11.31 -36.49 -22.94
C ILE A 136 -10.96 -37.92 -22.53
N VAL A 137 -10.66 -38.17 -21.27
CA VAL A 137 -10.39 -39.53 -20.75
C VAL A 137 -11.58 -40.44 -20.97
N VAL A 138 -12.80 -40.02 -20.60
CA VAL A 138 -14.02 -40.80 -20.77
C VAL A 138 -14.30 -41.11 -22.25
N VAL A 139 -14.14 -40.12 -23.12
CA VAL A 139 -14.29 -40.30 -24.59
C VAL A 139 -13.27 -41.30 -25.12
N SER A 140 -12.02 -41.20 -24.68
CA SER A 140 -10.94 -42.08 -25.10
C SER A 140 -11.20 -43.57 -24.73
N PHE A 141 -11.71 -43.82 -23.49
CA PHE A 141 -12.14 -45.19 -23.10
C PHE A 141 -13.30 -45.73 -23.94
N LYS A 142 -14.25 -44.84 -24.34
CA LYS A 142 -15.36 -45.28 -25.23
C LYS A 142 -14.89 -45.64 -26.62
N ILE A 143 -13.79 -45.03 -27.12
CA ILE A 143 -13.23 -45.30 -28.42
C ILE A 143 -12.41 -46.58 -28.39
N SER A 144 -11.48 -46.70 -27.45
CA SER A 144 -10.65 -47.88 -27.23
C SER A 144 -10.13 -47.93 -25.82
N ILE A 145 -10.21 -49.09 -25.19
CA ILE A 145 -9.68 -49.30 -23.82
C ILE A 145 -8.16 -49.06 -23.80
N PHE A 146 -7.42 -49.39 -24.84
CA PHE A 146 -5.97 -49.17 -24.94
C PHE A 146 -5.63 -47.69 -24.93
N ILE A 147 -6.30 -46.87 -25.75
CA ILE A 147 -6.09 -45.43 -25.83
C ILE A 147 -6.47 -44.76 -24.50
N GLY A 148 -7.56 -45.19 -23.87
CA GLY A 148 -7.97 -44.70 -22.52
C GLY A 148 -6.92 -45.00 -21.46
N ILE A 149 -6.32 -46.18 -21.45
CA ILE A 149 -5.22 -46.54 -20.52
C ILE A 149 -3.98 -45.71 -20.82
N GLU A 150 -3.53 -45.56 -22.07
CA GLU A 150 -2.36 -44.76 -22.45
C GLU A 150 -2.47 -43.32 -21.96
N ILE A 151 -3.61 -42.66 -22.20
CA ILE A 151 -3.87 -41.30 -21.76
C ILE A 151 -3.90 -41.18 -20.22
N THR A 152 -4.51 -42.18 -19.56
CA THR A 152 -4.59 -42.18 -18.08
C THR A 152 -3.21 -42.38 -17.45
N VAL A 153 -2.40 -43.29 -17.98
CA VAL A 153 -1.02 -43.53 -17.53
C VAL A 153 -0.18 -42.27 -17.73
N PHE A 154 -0.34 -41.58 -18.86
CA PHE A 154 0.34 -40.29 -19.08
C PHE A 154 -0.04 -39.24 -18.04
N ALA A 155 -1.34 -39.07 -17.77
CA ALA A 155 -1.80 -38.10 -16.76
C ALA A 155 -1.22 -38.41 -15.38
N ILE A 156 -1.10 -39.69 -15.01
CA ILE A 156 -0.48 -40.13 -13.76
C ILE A 156 1.01 -39.80 -13.74
N ILE A 157 1.74 -40.12 -14.82
CA ILE A 157 3.19 -39.84 -14.92
C ILE A 157 3.45 -38.34 -14.81
N MET A 158 2.69 -37.52 -15.54
CA MET A 158 2.79 -36.05 -15.46
C MET A 158 2.47 -35.54 -14.06
N GLY A 159 1.48 -36.11 -13.40
CA GLY A 159 1.17 -35.81 -11.99
C GLY A 159 2.32 -36.10 -11.03
N ILE A 160 2.99 -37.25 -11.18
CA ILE A 160 4.15 -37.64 -10.36
C ILE A 160 5.33 -36.70 -10.58
N ILE A 161 5.63 -36.36 -11.84
CA ILE A 161 6.71 -35.43 -12.19
C ILE A 161 6.42 -34.06 -11.59
N SER A 162 5.22 -33.53 -11.79
CA SER A 162 4.80 -32.24 -11.23
C SER A 162 4.89 -32.24 -9.69
N ALA A 163 4.45 -33.30 -9.03
CA ALA A 163 4.53 -33.45 -7.58
C ALA A 163 5.98 -33.47 -7.04
N LYS A 164 6.93 -33.98 -7.83
CA LYS A 164 8.36 -34.00 -7.47
C LYS A 164 9.05 -32.65 -7.68
N TYR A 165 8.84 -32.02 -8.81
CA TYR A 165 9.55 -30.77 -9.19
C TYR A 165 8.94 -29.53 -8.54
N PHE A 166 7.62 -29.49 -8.39
CA PHE A 166 6.89 -28.33 -7.90
C PHE A 166 7.32 -27.82 -6.50
N PRO A 167 7.53 -28.67 -5.49
CA PRO A 167 8.02 -28.22 -4.17
C PRO A 167 9.41 -27.56 -4.25
N VAL A 168 10.29 -28.09 -5.12
CA VAL A 168 11.65 -27.58 -5.31
C VAL A 168 11.62 -26.20 -5.99
N ILE A 169 10.85 -26.08 -7.06
CA ILE A 169 10.64 -24.81 -7.77
C ILE A 169 10.08 -23.76 -6.79
N LYS A 170 9.05 -24.12 -6.03
CA LYS A 170 8.42 -23.24 -5.03
C LYS A 170 9.39 -22.78 -3.94
N SER A 171 10.21 -23.68 -3.39
CA SER A 171 11.18 -23.31 -2.36
C SER A 171 12.26 -22.37 -2.90
N THR A 172 12.75 -22.65 -4.12
CA THR A 172 13.75 -21.80 -4.78
C THR A 172 13.18 -20.43 -5.16
N GLN A 173 11.93 -20.35 -5.61
CA GLN A 173 11.24 -19.06 -5.84
C GLN A 173 11.16 -18.22 -4.56
N LYS A 174 10.94 -18.85 -3.40
CA LYS A 174 10.93 -18.13 -2.11
C LYS A 174 12.32 -17.58 -1.76
N GLU A 175 13.38 -18.33 -2.06
CA GLU A 175 14.77 -17.84 -1.88
C GLU A 175 15.08 -16.67 -2.80
N ILE A 176 14.71 -16.75 -4.09
CA ILE A 176 14.88 -15.66 -5.06
C ILE A 176 14.16 -14.39 -4.59
N LYS A 177 12.91 -14.54 -4.11
CA LYS A 177 12.14 -13.42 -3.59
C LYS A 177 12.87 -12.72 -2.44
N LYS A 178 13.48 -13.50 -1.53
CA LYS A 178 14.24 -12.96 -0.40
C LYS A 178 15.48 -12.17 -0.88
N GLU A 179 16.24 -12.71 -1.85
CA GLU A 179 17.39 -12.00 -2.41
C GLU A 179 16.97 -10.75 -3.21
N SER A 180 15.88 -10.83 -3.97
CA SER A 180 15.29 -9.69 -4.67
C SER A 180 14.89 -8.56 -3.71
N ASP A 181 14.21 -8.89 -2.61
CA ASP A 181 13.79 -7.91 -1.61
C ASP A 181 15.01 -7.24 -0.93
N LYS A 182 16.08 -8.01 -0.67
CA LYS A 182 17.35 -7.50 -0.14
C LYS A 182 18.04 -6.55 -1.12
N LEU A 183 18.11 -6.93 -2.40
CA LEU A 183 18.69 -6.11 -3.47
C LEU A 183 17.91 -4.79 -3.63
N ILE A 184 16.58 -4.85 -3.70
CA ILE A 184 15.73 -3.66 -3.81
C ILE A 184 15.93 -2.73 -2.62
N LYS A 185 15.95 -3.29 -1.39
CA LYS A 185 16.18 -2.51 -0.17
C LYS A 185 17.52 -1.77 -0.25
N ARG A 186 18.61 -2.46 -0.57
CA ARG A 186 19.95 -1.85 -0.66
C ARG A 186 20.04 -0.83 -1.80
N ALA A 187 19.45 -1.11 -2.95
CA ALA A 187 19.40 -0.17 -4.06
C ALA A 187 18.65 1.12 -3.66
N THR A 188 17.51 0.98 -2.97
CA THR A 188 16.75 2.13 -2.46
C THR A 188 17.58 2.94 -1.44
N GLU A 189 18.24 2.29 -0.48
CA GLU A 189 19.12 2.96 0.49
C GLU A 189 20.25 3.73 -0.21
N ASN A 190 20.90 3.13 -1.21
CA ASN A 190 21.99 3.77 -1.95
C ASN A 190 21.51 4.96 -2.79
N LEU A 191 20.35 4.83 -3.45
CA LEU A 191 19.79 5.93 -4.25
C LEU A 191 19.30 7.08 -3.37
N THR A 192 18.69 6.78 -2.23
CA THR A 192 18.28 7.79 -1.24
C THR A 192 19.49 8.50 -0.64
N GLY A 193 20.57 7.75 -0.31
CA GLY A 193 21.81 8.26 0.23
C GLY A 193 22.84 8.71 -0.82
N ILE A 194 22.48 8.94 -2.08
CA ILE A 194 23.43 9.20 -3.17
C ILE A 194 24.33 10.42 -2.91
N ARG A 195 23.80 11.44 -2.22
CA ARG A 195 24.56 12.63 -1.86
C ARG A 195 25.69 12.30 -0.89
N GLU A 196 25.41 11.46 0.11
CA GLU A 196 26.37 11.00 1.11
C GLU A 196 27.44 10.10 0.46
N ILE A 197 27.03 9.19 -0.43
CA ILE A 197 27.95 8.31 -1.18
C ILE A 197 28.95 9.14 -1.99
N LYS A 198 28.45 10.23 -2.62
CA LYS A 198 29.30 11.14 -3.40
C LYS A 198 30.21 11.99 -2.51
N SER A 199 29.68 12.53 -1.41
CA SER A 199 30.46 13.38 -0.48
C SER A 199 31.54 12.62 0.25
N LEU A 200 31.29 11.36 0.62
CA LEU A 200 32.26 10.49 1.29
C LEU A 200 33.22 9.77 0.33
N GLY A 201 32.99 9.85 -0.98
CA GLY A 201 33.83 9.17 -1.98
C GLY A 201 33.76 7.64 -1.96
N ILE A 202 32.72 7.04 -1.36
CA ILE A 202 32.60 5.59 -1.13
C ILE A 202 31.89 4.83 -2.25
N LYS A 203 31.83 5.39 -3.46
CA LYS A 203 31.13 4.80 -4.62
C LYS A 203 31.55 3.36 -4.89
N ASN A 204 32.86 3.07 -4.87
CA ASN A 204 33.40 1.73 -5.20
C ASN A 204 32.95 0.70 -4.16
N ASN A 205 32.98 1.04 -2.88
CA ASN A 205 32.54 0.14 -1.81
C ASN A 205 31.03 -0.17 -1.92
N MET A 206 30.20 0.86 -2.20
CA MET A 206 28.77 0.66 -2.38
C MET A 206 28.45 -0.14 -3.64
N SER A 207 29.18 0.10 -4.75
CA SER A 207 29.06 -0.71 -5.98
C SER A 207 29.41 -2.17 -5.75
N SER A 208 30.47 -2.47 -5.00
CA SER A 208 30.85 -3.86 -4.69
C SER A 208 29.78 -4.59 -3.88
N LEU A 209 29.17 -3.92 -2.91
CA LEU A 209 28.08 -4.49 -2.10
C LEU A 209 26.83 -4.80 -2.94
N ILE A 210 26.45 -3.88 -3.83
CA ILE A 210 25.31 -4.12 -4.74
C ILE A 210 25.63 -5.24 -5.73
N ASN A 211 26.83 -5.26 -6.31
CA ASN A 211 27.25 -6.31 -7.24
C ASN A 211 27.19 -7.70 -6.60
N ASN A 212 27.58 -7.83 -5.34
CA ASN A 212 27.44 -9.09 -4.60
C ASN A 212 25.96 -9.51 -4.44
N ASP A 213 25.06 -8.57 -4.15
CA ASP A 213 23.63 -8.88 -4.05
C ASP A 213 23.03 -9.23 -5.42
N ILE A 214 23.47 -8.57 -6.50
CA ILE A 214 23.08 -8.90 -7.88
C ILE A 214 23.54 -10.32 -8.22
N ASN A 215 24.81 -10.66 -7.95
CA ASN A 215 25.35 -11.99 -8.20
C ASN A 215 24.56 -13.07 -7.46
N ASN A 216 24.28 -12.86 -6.16
CA ASN A 216 23.48 -13.80 -5.36
C ASN A 216 22.07 -13.99 -5.94
N TYR A 217 21.42 -12.90 -6.37
CA TYR A 217 20.12 -12.97 -7.04
C TYR A 217 20.21 -13.73 -8.37
N CYS A 218 21.22 -13.44 -9.19
CA CYS A 218 21.45 -14.13 -10.47
C CYS A 218 21.71 -15.62 -10.28
N ASP A 219 22.55 -16.01 -9.33
CA ASP A 219 22.86 -17.42 -9.04
C ASP A 219 21.62 -18.21 -8.63
N LYS A 220 20.77 -17.61 -7.77
CA LYS A 220 19.49 -18.23 -7.40
C LYS A 220 18.52 -18.29 -8.57
N SER A 221 18.49 -17.25 -9.42
CA SER A 221 17.67 -17.23 -10.65
C SER A 221 18.14 -18.28 -11.66
N LEU A 222 19.44 -18.46 -11.84
CA LEU A 222 19.97 -19.53 -12.69
C LEU A 222 19.63 -20.93 -12.15
N LYS A 223 19.62 -21.07 -10.82
CA LYS A 223 19.25 -22.34 -10.18
C LYS A 223 17.80 -22.71 -10.45
N ILE A 224 16.85 -21.76 -10.36
CA ILE A 224 15.45 -22.05 -10.66
C ILE A 224 15.26 -22.35 -12.13
N ASN A 225 15.85 -21.54 -13.03
CA ASN A 225 15.76 -21.75 -14.47
C ASN A 225 16.26 -23.15 -14.86
N LYS A 226 17.29 -23.66 -14.17
CA LYS A 226 17.76 -25.03 -14.38
C LYS A 226 16.71 -26.08 -13.99
N TYR A 227 16.02 -25.91 -12.84
CA TYR A 227 14.94 -26.84 -12.45
C TYR A 227 13.75 -26.75 -13.38
N GLU A 228 13.35 -25.55 -13.78
CA GLU A 228 12.25 -25.33 -14.74
C GLU A 228 12.60 -25.95 -16.11
N SER A 229 13.82 -25.72 -16.61
CA SER A 229 14.27 -26.32 -17.88
C SER A 229 14.31 -27.85 -17.84
N TRP A 230 14.71 -28.45 -16.70
CA TRP A 230 14.65 -29.91 -16.54
C TRP A 230 13.21 -30.43 -16.51
N TYR A 231 12.33 -29.72 -15.80
CA TYR A 231 10.89 -30.04 -15.75
C TYR A 231 10.28 -29.97 -17.14
N ASP A 232 10.48 -28.86 -17.86
CA ASP A 232 9.94 -28.65 -19.22
C ASP A 232 10.52 -29.66 -20.20
N GLY A 233 11.83 -29.89 -20.18
CA GLY A 233 12.48 -30.86 -21.04
C GLY A 233 11.98 -32.30 -20.81
N LEU A 234 11.80 -32.70 -19.56
CA LEU A 234 11.29 -34.02 -19.20
C LEU A 234 9.79 -34.15 -19.58
N SER A 235 8.98 -33.15 -19.28
CA SER A 235 7.55 -33.11 -19.61
C SER A 235 7.33 -33.20 -21.12
N ASN A 236 8.05 -32.37 -21.90
CA ASN A 236 7.98 -32.40 -23.36
C ASN A 236 8.45 -33.76 -23.93
N SER A 237 9.52 -34.34 -23.39
CA SER A 237 10.00 -35.64 -23.84
C SER A 237 8.93 -36.73 -23.63
N ILE A 238 8.30 -36.75 -22.48
CA ILE A 238 7.23 -37.72 -22.17
C ILE A 238 6.00 -37.45 -23.03
N TYR A 239 5.65 -36.19 -23.27
CA TYR A 239 4.57 -35.82 -24.20
C TYR A 239 4.81 -36.40 -25.60
N TYR A 240 6.00 -36.23 -26.20
CA TYR A 240 6.31 -36.76 -27.52
C TYR A 240 6.39 -38.30 -27.55
N VAL A 241 6.86 -38.94 -26.49
CA VAL A 241 6.83 -40.40 -26.35
C VAL A 241 5.39 -40.90 -26.30
N LEU A 242 4.52 -40.29 -25.53
CA LEU A 242 3.10 -40.64 -25.53
C LEU A 242 2.47 -40.41 -26.89
N GLN A 243 2.72 -39.27 -27.52
CA GLN A 243 2.23 -38.95 -28.84
C GLN A 243 2.62 -40.02 -29.85
N PHE A 244 3.87 -40.49 -29.82
CA PHE A 244 4.35 -41.58 -30.67
C PHE A 244 3.60 -42.90 -30.38
N ILE A 245 3.42 -43.29 -29.11
CA ILE A 245 2.70 -44.51 -28.72
C ILE A 245 1.26 -44.45 -29.21
N ILE A 246 0.55 -43.35 -28.97
CA ILE A 246 -0.84 -43.16 -29.41
C ILE A 246 -0.95 -43.16 -30.92
N PHE A 247 0.04 -42.60 -31.66
CA PHE A 247 0.09 -42.68 -33.11
C PHE A 247 0.17 -44.13 -33.58
N LEU A 248 1.01 -44.95 -32.97
CA LEU A 248 1.14 -46.37 -33.29
C LEU A 248 -0.17 -47.13 -32.99
N THR A 249 -0.74 -46.92 -31.80
CA THR A 249 -1.99 -47.58 -31.37
C THR A 249 -3.16 -47.16 -32.25
N CYS A 250 -3.35 -45.88 -32.51
CA CYS A 250 -4.40 -45.36 -33.38
C CYS A 250 -4.20 -45.84 -34.84
N GLY A 251 -2.96 -45.81 -35.36
CA GLY A 251 -2.63 -46.29 -36.69
C GLY A 251 -2.96 -47.79 -36.86
N HIS A 252 -2.59 -48.61 -35.85
CA HIS A 252 -2.92 -50.03 -35.85
C HIS A 252 -4.44 -50.29 -35.83
N LEU A 253 -5.18 -49.57 -34.97
CA LEU A 253 -6.64 -49.68 -34.93
C LEU A 253 -7.33 -49.20 -36.19
N PHE A 254 -6.78 -48.17 -36.85
CA PHE A 254 -7.27 -47.66 -38.11
C PHE A 254 -7.06 -48.69 -39.26
N ILE A 255 -5.85 -49.25 -39.36
CA ILE A 255 -5.55 -50.28 -40.39
C ILE A 255 -6.45 -51.52 -40.23
N LYS A 256 -6.77 -51.91 -38.95
CA LYS A 256 -7.72 -52.98 -38.67
C LYS A 256 -9.19 -52.62 -38.88
N GLY A 257 -9.50 -51.35 -39.22
CA GLY A 257 -10.87 -50.89 -39.45
C GLY A 257 -11.68 -50.68 -38.14
N HIS A 258 -11.04 -50.67 -36.96
CA HIS A 258 -11.73 -50.50 -35.68
C HIS A 258 -12.07 -49.04 -35.37
N ILE A 259 -11.32 -48.09 -35.96
CA ILE A 259 -11.57 -46.64 -35.81
C ILE A 259 -11.54 -45.95 -37.19
N ALA A 260 -12.33 -44.89 -37.33
CA ALA A 260 -12.30 -44.03 -38.52
C ALA A 260 -11.08 -43.08 -38.48
N TYR A 261 -10.65 -42.58 -39.61
CA TYR A 261 -9.56 -41.59 -39.72
C TYR A 261 -9.87 -40.32 -38.92
N SER A 262 -11.14 -39.92 -38.92
CA SER A 262 -11.61 -38.79 -38.13
C SER A 262 -11.33 -38.92 -36.62
N ILE A 263 -11.47 -40.13 -36.10
CA ILE A 263 -11.19 -40.44 -34.68
C ILE A 263 -9.69 -40.37 -34.37
N PHE A 264 -8.87 -40.88 -35.29
CA PHE A 264 -7.41 -40.79 -35.20
C PHE A 264 -6.96 -39.33 -35.06
N MET A 265 -7.42 -38.44 -35.93
CA MET A 265 -7.08 -37.02 -35.90
C MET A 265 -7.64 -36.29 -34.68
N MET A 266 -8.82 -36.68 -34.19
CA MET A 266 -9.43 -36.14 -33.00
C MET A 266 -8.59 -36.44 -31.75
N ILE A 267 -8.17 -37.68 -31.55
CA ILE A 267 -7.35 -38.09 -30.42
C ILE A 267 -6.03 -37.33 -30.37
N GLN A 268 -5.41 -37.16 -31.55
CA GLN A 268 -4.17 -36.39 -31.69
C GLN A 268 -4.32 -34.95 -31.13
N SER A 269 -5.44 -34.31 -31.43
CA SER A 269 -5.71 -32.95 -30.91
C SER A 269 -6.00 -32.93 -29.42
N TYR A 270 -6.56 -34.02 -28.87
CA TYR A 270 -6.89 -34.09 -27.44
C TYR A 270 -5.66 -34.27 -26.53
N ILE A 271 -4.58 -34.87 -27.05
CA ILE A 271 -3.33 -35.01 -26.28
C ILE A 271 -2.79 -33.66 -25.87
N TRP A 272 -2.82 -32.66 -26.77
CA TRP A 272 -2.42 -31.27 -26.45
C TRP A 272 -3.23 -30.67 -25.28
N SER A 273 -4.54 -30.92 -25.28
CA SER A 273 -5.41 -30.38 -24.20
C SER A 273 -5.12 -30.96 -22.83
N ILE A 274 -4.59 -32.18 -22.73
CA ILE A 274 -4.21 -32.81 -21.46
C ILE A 274 -2.91 -32.19 -20.92
N ASP A 275 -1.94 -31.92 -21.79
CA ASP A 275 -0.69 -31.28 -21.39
C ASP A 275 -0.93 -29.87 -20.80
N GLU A 276 -1.81 -29.08 -21.40
CA GLU A 276 -2.23 -27.78 -20.85
C GLU A 276 -2.83 -27.84 -19.44
N VAL A 277 -3.41 -28.98 -19.03
CA VAL A 277 -3.96 -29.14 -17.67
C VAL A 277 -2.83 -29.23 -16.65
N ALA A 278 -1.78 -29.99 -16.94
CA ALA A 278 -0.62 -30.14 -16.05
C ALA A 278 0.08 -28.79 -15.83
N GLU A 279 0.29 -28.00 -16.88
CA GLU A 279 0.85 -26.65 -16.81
C GLU A 279 -0.02 -25.71 -15.96
N THR A 280 -1.35 -25.75 -16.16
CA THR A 280 -2.29 -24.92 -15.42
C THR A 280 -2.32 -25.27 -13.94
N LEU A 281 -2.27 -26.54 -13.56
CA LEU A 281 -2.19 -26.99 -12.16
C LEU A 281 -0.91 -26.50 -11.50
N SER A 282 0.21 -26.58 -12.21
CA SER A 282 1.51 -26.11 -11.73
C SER A 282 1.50 -24.59 -11.45
N SER A 283 1.05 -23.80 -12.41
CA SER A 283 0.98 -22.34 -12.28
C SER A 283 -0.01 -21.88 -11.20
N PHE A 284 -1.14 -22.58 -11.05
CA PHE A 284 -2.13 -22.28 -10.01
C PHE A 284 -1.56 -22.44 -8.60
N GLY A 285 -0.82 -23.51 -8.32
CA GLY A 285 -0.24 -23.74 -7.00
C GLY A 285 0.74 -22.64 -6.56
N VAL A 286 1.49 -22.03 -7.49
CA VAL A 286 2.38 -20.89 -7.20
C VAL A 286 1.55 -19.64 -6.87
N ASN A 287 0.56 -19.34 -7.69
CA ASN A 287 -0.22 -18.11 -7.58
C ASN A 287 -1.16 -18.13 -6.37
N TYR A 288 -1.70 -19.29 -5.99
CA TYR A 288 -2.55 -19.44 -4.82
C TYR A 288 -1.91 -18.91 -3.53
N ASN A 289 -0.61 -19.24 -3.28
CA ASN A 289 0.06 -18.75 -2.09
C ASN A 289 0.30 -17.23 -2.11
N LYS A 290 0.60 -16.66 -3.27
CA LYS A 290 0.76 -15.20 -3.43
C LYS A 290 -0.54 -14.48 -3.08
N VAL A 291 -1.66 -14.98 -3.58
CA VAL A 291 -2.98 -14.38 -3.34
C VAL A 291 -3.47 -14.59 -1.91
N LYS A 292 -3.18 -15.75 -1.29
CA LYS A 292 -3.47 -15.95 0.13
C LYS A 292 -2.81 -14.88 1.01
N VAL A 293 -1.58 -14.49 0.68
CA VAL A 293 -0.88 -13.39 1.37
C VAL A 293 -1.56 -12.05 1.08
N SER A 294 -1.91 -11.75 -0.18
CA SER A 294 -2.62 -10.50 -0.53
C SER A 294 -3.99 -10.41 0.15
N LEU A 295 -4.76 -11.50 0.18
CA LEU A 295 -6.03 -11.57 0.91
C LEU A 295 -5.85 -11.32 2.41
N SER A 296 -4.82 -11.93 3.04
CA SER A 296 -4.52 -11.69 4.46
C SER A 296 -4.20 -10.22 4.71
N ARG A 297 -3.42 -9.58 3.83
CA ARG A 297 -3.06 -8.16 3.94
C ARG A 297 -4.26 -7.23 3.79
N ILE A 298 -5.16 -7.52 2.84
CA ILE A 298 -6.41 -6.78 2.68
C ILE A 298 -7.29 -6.96 3.92
N ASP A 299 -7.45 -8.19 4.40
CA ASP A 299 -8.25 -8.55 5.57
C ASP A 299 -7.71 -7.90 6.87
N GLU A 300 -6.38 -7.82 7.00
CA GLU A 300 -5.72 -7.12 8.11
C GLU A 300 -6.09 -5.64 8.19
N VAL A 301 -6.24 -4.99 7.03
CA VAL A 301 -6.62 -3.57 6.95
C VAL A 301 -8.14 -3.41 7.14
N VAL A 302 -8.93 -4.12 6.33
CA VAL A 302 -10.40 -3.94 6.29
C VAL A 302 -11.06 -4.35 7.60
N ASN A 303 -10.57 -5.41 8.25
CA ASN A 303 -11.12 -5.93 9.51
C ASN A 303 -10.34 -5.50 10.76
N ASN A 304 -9.47 -4.48 10.67
CA ASN A 304 -8.76 -3.89 11.82
C ASN A 304 -7.98 -4.90 12.68
N LYS A 305 -7.38 -5.92 12.06
CA LYS A 305 -6.69 -7.00 12.80
C LYS A 305 -5.35 -6.56 13.40
N ILE A 306 -4.65 -5.61 12.74
CA ILE A 306 -3.35 -5.11 13.20
C ILE A 306 -3.49 -3.82 13.97
N PHE A 307 -4.30 -2.90 13.47
CA PHE A 307 -4.52 -1.58 14.06
C PHE A 307 -6.02 -1.40 14.31
N LYS A 308 -6.36 -1.04 15.54
CA LYS A 308 -7.74 -0.63 15.87
C LYS A 308 -7.97 0.77 15.35
N ASP A 309 -9.19 1.04 14.89
CA ASP A 309 -9.60 2.41 14.54
C ASP A 309 -9.48 3.33 15.76
N GLU A 310 -9.23 4.60 15.50
CA GLU A 310 -9.36 5.62 16.55
C GLU A 310 -10.83 5.71 16.97
N ILE A 311 -11.06 5.54 18.26
CA ILE A 311 -12.41 5.63 18.83
C ILE A 311 -12.52 6.96 19.58
N TYR A 312 -13.37 7.85 19.13
CA TYR A 312 -13.68 9.11 19.76
C TYR A 312 -14.96 9.00 20.61
N GLY A 313 -15.13 9.91 21.57
CA GLY A 313 -16.35 10.01 22.37
C GLY A 313 -17.44 10.81 21.66
N ASP A 314 -18.47 11.18 22.43
CA ASP A 314 -19.68 11.84 21.91
C ASP A 314 -19.82 13.29 22.41
N ILE A 315 -18.89 13.80 23.21
CA ILE A 315 -18.99 15.13 23.82
C ILE A 315 -18.48 16.20 22.85
N ASN A 316 -19.28 17.24 22.65
CA ASN A 316 -18.89 18.43 21.92
C ASN A 316 -18.62 19.59 22.88
N LEU A 317 -17.45 20.21 22.82
CA LEU A 317 -17.15 21.42 23.56
C LEU A 317 -17.78 22.62 22.87
N ASN A 318 -18.72 23.27 23.56
CA ASN A 318 -19.31 24.51 23.11
C ASN A 318 -18.53 25.69 23.68
N ASN A 319 -17.93 26.54 22.81
CA ASN A 319 -17.12 27.69 23.17
C ASN A 319 -15.96 27.34 24.12
N PRO A 320 -14.98 26.54 23.69
CA PRO A 320 -13.86 26.13 24.53
C PRO A 320 -13.08 27.36 25.05
N LYS A 321 -12.72 27.34 26.35
CA LYS A 321 -11.87 28.37 26.98
C LYS A 321 -10.39 28.11 26.68
N GLY A 322 -10.00 26.84 26.51
CA GLY A 322 -8.65 26.42 26.18
C GLY A 322 -7.75 26.17 27.40
N ASN A 323 -8.31 25.75 28.55
CA ASN A 323 -7.53 25.25 29.67
C ASN A 323 -7.11 23.80 29.39
N VAL A 324 -5.83 23.45 29.60
CA VAL A 324 -5.29 22.10 29.40
C VAL A 324 -4.74 21.57 30.72
N THR A 325 -5.19 20.37 31.12
CA THR A 325 -4.73 19.73 32.36
C THR A 325 -4.30 18.28 32.07
N PHE A 326 -3.10 17.94 32.51
CA PHE A 326 -2.61 16.56 32.59
C PHE A 326 -2.72 16.13 34.05
N LYS A 327 -3.43 15.01 34.32
CA LYS A 327 -3.59 14.45 35.67
C LYS A 327 -2.92 13.08 35.73
N ASN A 328 -1.80 13.00 36.45
CA ASN A 328 -1.04 11.78 36.73
C ASN A 328 -0.79 10.94 35.46
N VAL A 329 -0.46 11.59 34.35
CA VAL A 329 -0.30 10.96 33.04
C VAL A 329 1.00 10.16 32.96
N SER A 330 0.89 8.87 32.66
CA SER A 330 2.02 8.03 32.30
C SER A 330 1.84 7.47 30.88
N PHE A 331 2.93 7.40 30.13
CA PHE A 331 2.89 6.95 28.75
C PHE A 331 4.17 6.24 28.31
N LYS A 332 4.03 5.22 27.46
CA LYS A 332 5.10 4.53 26.72
C LYS A 332 4.66 4.18 25.32
N TYR A 333 5.57 4.27 24.35
CA TYR A 333 5.26 3.98 22.92
C TYR A 333 5.03 2.49 22.65
N THR A 334 5.77 1.61 23.31
CA THR A 334 5.60 0.16 23.19
C THR A 334 5.53 -0.50 24.56
N LYS A 335 4.92 -1.70 24.65
CA LYS A 335 4.81 -2.44 25.92
C LYS A 335 6.16 -2.81 26.54
N LYS A 336 7.22 -2.85 25.73
CA LYS A 336 8.59 -3.27 26.13
C LYS A 336 9.49 -2.12 26.53
N GLU A 337 9.09 -0.86 26.27
CA GLU A 337 9.88 0.34 26.58
C GLU A 337 9.62 0.87 27.97
N ASN A 338 10.59 1.66 28.47
CA ASN A 338 10.43 2.43 29.68
C ASN A 338 9.38 3.54 29.50
N LEU A 339 8.84 4.05 30.59
CA LEU A 339 7.92 5.17 30.57
C LEU A 339 8.61 6.42 29.97
N THR A 340 8.02 6.98 28.92
CA THR A 340 8.45 8.25 28.32
C THR A 340 7.92 9.43 29.13
N LEU A 341 6.70 9.30 29.68
CA LEU A 341 6.15 10.20 30.70
C LEU A 341 5.79 9.35 31.93
N ASP A 342 6.12 9.85 33.09
CA ASP A 342 5.94 9.17 34.38
C ASP A 342 5.22 10.07 35.38
N ASN A 343 3.94 9.78 35.62
CA ASN A 343 3.07 10.49 36.56
C ASN A 343 3.08 12.02 36.36
N LEU A 344 3.06 12.47 35.11
CA LEU A 344 3.11 13.88 34.74
C LEU A 344 1.79 14.56 35.08
N SER A 345 1.88 15.62 35.94
CA SER A 345 0.75 16.48 36.26
C SER A 345 1.12 17.94 36.00
N LEU A 346 0.34 18.60 35.13
CA LEU A 346 0.52 20.01 34.77
C LEU A 346 -0.82 20.65 34.41
N ASN A 347 -0.88 21.96 34.52
CA ASN A 347 -2.04 22.76 34.15
C ASN A 347 -1.59 23.98 33.34
N ILE A 348 -2.14 24.17 32.16
CA ILE A 348 -1.88 25.29 31.26
C ILE A 348 -3.13 26.15 31.22
N LYS A 349 -2.97 27.42 31.63
CA LYS A 349 -4.10 28.34 31.72
C LYS A 349 -4.50 28.91 30.37
N THR A 350 -5.75 29.35 30.29
CA THR A 350 -6.33 29.98 29.09
C THR A 350 -5.65 31.30 28.74
N ASN A 351 -5.53 31.58 27.45
CA ASN A 351 -4.99 32.83 26.90
C ASN A 351 -3.60 33.20 27.45
N GLN A 352 -2.75 32.19 27.64
CA GLN A 352 -1.36 32.38 28.07
C GLN A 352 -0.41 31.69 27.09
N LYS A 353 0.81 32.23 27.01
CA LYS A 353 1.94 31.63 26.31
C LYS A 353 2.73 30.75 27.30
N THR A 354 2.56 29.42 27.16
CA THR A 354 3.28 28.45 27.98
C THR A 354 4.38 27.78 27.14
N ALA A 355 5.61 27.81 27.67
CA ALA A 355 6.74 27.14 27.04
C ALA A 355 7.04 25.81 27.76
N ILE A 356 7.29 24.74 26.98
CA ILE A 356 7.75 23.43 27.48
C ILE A 356 9.22 23.26 27.07
N VAL A 357 10.08 23.13 28.09
CA VAL A 357 11.53 23.02 27.89
C VAL A 357 12.10 21.77 28.56
N GLY A 358 13.27 21.33 28.14
CA GLY A 358 13.94 20.14 28.64
C GLY A 358 14.91 19.58 27.64
N ARG A 359 15.77 18.65 28.06
CA ARG A 359 16.73 17.99 27.13
C ARG A 359 16.00 17.18 26.04
N SER A 360 16.70 16.91 24.95
CA SER A 360 16.17 16.01 23.91
C SER A 360 15.85 14.63 24.51
N GLY A 361 14.73 14.03 24.10
CA GLY A 361 14.30 12.72 24.62
C GLY A 361 13.48 12.77 25.92
N ASN A 362 13.30 13.93 26.57
CA ASN A 362 12.56 14.04 27.86
C ASN A 362 11.04 14.03 27.73
N GLY A 363 10.47 13.71 26.54
CA GLY A 363 9.03 13.53 26.38
C GLY A 363 8.24 14.79 25.98
N LYS A 364 8.91 15.89 25.59
CA LYS A 364 8.22 17.15 25.18
C LYS A 364 7.26 16.93 24.00
N THR A 365 7.75 16.36 22.91
CA THR A 365 6.92 16.03 21.71
C THR A 365 5.83 15.00 22.04
N THR A 366 6.08 14.14 23.03
CA THR A 366 5.08 13.18 23.51
C THR A 366 3.89 13.89 24.16
N ILE A 367 4.09 14.99 24.89
CA ILE A 367 3.01 15.81 25.46
C ILE A 367 2.10 16.33 24.33
N PHE A 368 2.68 16.83 23.22
CA PHE A 368 1.92 17.28 22.06
C PHE A 368 1.18 16.13 21.38
N ASN A 369 1.84 14.99 21.20
CA ASN A 369 1.22 13.83 20.58
C ASN A 369 0.02 13.31 21.41
N LEU A 370 0.10 13.33 22.73
CA LEU A 370 -1.02 12.98 23.60
C LEU A 370 -2.14 14.02 23.54
N LEU A 371 -1.81 15.31 23.55
CA LEU A 371 -2.79 16.39 23.49
C LEU A 371 -3.54 16.42 22.13
N LEU A 372 -2.84 16.09 21.03
CA LEU A 372 -3.43 15.91 19.70
C LEU A 372 -4.16 14.58 19.55
N ARG A 373 -4.08 13.72 20.59
CA ARG A 373 -4.64 12.38 20.59
C ARG A 373 -4.17 11.50 19.44
N TYR A 374 -2.87 11.58 19.08
CA TYR A 374 -2.23 10.61 18.20
C TYR A 374 -1.91 9.30 18.93
N PHE A 375 -1.91 9.34 20.26
CA PHE A 375 -1.74 8.20 21.16
C PHE A 375 -2.66 8.38 22.37
N ASP A 376 -3.16 7.28 22.90
CA ASP A 376 -3.85 7.26 24.19
C ASP A 376 -2.84 7.10 25.34
N VAL A 377 -3.11 7.73 26.47
CA VAL A 377 -2.30 7.59 27.68
C VAL A 377 -2.30 6.14 28.20
N THR A 378 -1.20 5.72 28.82
CA THR A 378 -1.13 4.40 29.48
C THR A 378 -1.92 4.43 30.81
N SER A 379 -1.82 5.54 31.56
CA SER A 379 -2.62 5.82 32.76
C SER A 379 -2.74 7.32 32.95
N GLY A 380 -3.72 7.76 33.73
CA GLY A 380 -4.04 9.18 33.96
C GLY A 380 -5.00 9.72 32.89
N GLU A 381 -5.20 11.04 32.92
CA GLU A 381 -6.16 11.75 32.08
C GLU A 381 -5.56 13.02 31.49
N VAL A 382 -5.94 13.33 30.23
CA VAL A 382 -5.64 14.59 29.56
C VAL A 382 -6.96 15.33 29.33
N LEU A 383 -7.11 16.48 29.96
CA LEU A 383 -8.36 17.23 29.96
C LEU A 383 -8.23 18.55 29.20
N ILE A 384 -9.26 18.91 28.43
CA ILE A 384 -9.48 20.25 27.88
C ILE A 384 -10.75 20.81 28.53
N ASP A 385 -10.62 21.95 29.22
CA ASP A 385 -11.72 22.59 29.96
C ASP A 385 -12.44 21.64 30.94
N GLY A 386 -11.69 20.68 31.52
CA GLY A 386 -12.19 19.70 32.47
C GLY A 386 -12.80 18.44 31.86
N VAL A 387 -12.88 18.32 30.53
CA VAL A 387 -13.38 17.14 29.81
C VAL A 387 -12.21 16.32 29.30
N ASP A 388 -12.22 15.00 29.52
CA ASP A 388 -11.18 14.10 28.95
C ASP A 388 -11.24 14.13 27.42
N ILE A 389 -10.07 14.29 26.79
CA ILE A 389 -9.96 14.28 25.32
C ILE A 389 -10.45 12.96 24.68
N LYS A 390 -10.54 11.87 25.45
CA LYS A 390 -11.10 10.60 24.99
C LYS A 390 -12.61 10.66 24.80
N ASP A 391 -13.28 11.48 25.58
CA ASP A 391 -14.74 11.62 25.57
C ASP A 391 -15.20 12.63 24.51
N LEU A 392 -14.28 13.40 23.92
CA LEU A 392 -14.58 14.36 22.87
C LEU A 392 -14.81 13.69 21.52
N THR A 393 -15.73 14.26 20.74
CA THR A 393 -15.82 13.94 19.30
C THR A 393 -14.55 14.41 18.58
N GLU A 394 -14.17 13.72 17.49
CA GLU A 394 -13.02 14.14 16.68
C GLU A 394 -13.18 15.59 16.18
N GLU A 395 -14.33 15.92 15.67
CA GLU A 395 -14.64 17.26 15.18
C GLU A 395 -14.44 18.34 16.26
N SER A 396 -14.91 18.08 17.47
CA SER A 396 -14.76 19.00 18.60
C SER A 396 -13.28 19.17 18.99
N LEU A 397 -12.53 18.08 19.05
CA LEU A 397 -11.10 18.13 19.35
C LEU A 397 -10.34 18.92 18.29
N ARG A 398 -10.57 18.66 16.99
CA ARG A 398 -9.88 19.37 15.89
C ARG A 398 -10.30 20.83 15.76
N LYS A 399 -11.51 21.20 16.13
CA LYS A 399 -11.94 22.62 16.22
C LYS A 399 -11.36 23.34 17.43
N THR A 400 -10.97 22.61 18.48
CA THR A 400 -10.43 23.21 19.71
C THR A 400 -8.92 23.39 19.67
N ILE A 401 -8.18 22.44 19.05
CA ILE A 401 -6.73 22.41 19.07
C ILE A 401 -6.14 22.25 17.68
N SER A 402 -5.07 22.99 17.40
CA SER A 402 -4.27 22.88 16.17
C SER A 402 -2.77 22.88 16.49
N CYS A 403 -1.95 22.44 15.52
CA CYS A 403 -0.51 22.31 15.71
C CYS A 403 0.26 22.80 14.46
N VAL A 404 1.25 23.64 14.71
CA VAL A 404 2.29 24.01 13.73
C VAL A 404 3.53 23.16 14.04
N ARG A 405 3.87 22.23 13.15
CA ARG A 405 4.99 21.29 13.33
C ARG A 405 6.33 21.91 12.95
N GLN A 406 7.41 21.35 13.42
CA GLN A 406 8.79 21.71 13.09
C GLN A 406 9.04 21.69 11.57
N ASN A 407 8.61 20.62 10.89
CA ASN A 407 8.67 20.46 9.46
C ASN A 407 7.24 20.43 8.90
N PRO A 408 6.64 21.57 8.55
CA PRO A 408 5.26 21.60 8.08
C PRO A 408 5.12 20.97 6.71
N PHE A 409 4.13 20.11 6.56
CA PHE A 409 3.76 19.54 5.28
C PHE A 409 2.85 20.48 4.50
N LEU A 410 3.22 20.76 3.25
CA LEU A 410 2.40 21.50 2.28
C LEU A 410 2.10 20.56 1.10
N PHE A 411 0.84 20.56 0.67
CA PHE A 411 0.43 19.73 -0.45
C PHE A 411 0.95 20.29 -1.77
N ASN A 412 1.29 19.41 -2.71
CA ASN A 412 1.77 19.77 -4.05
C ASN A 412 0.61 20.30 -4.91
N MET A 413 0.26 21.56 -4.66
CA MET A 413 -0.83 22.28 -5.32
C MET A 413 -0.58 23.79 -5.15
N SER A 414 -1.49 24.64 -5.66
CA SER A 414 -1.32 26.09 -5.50
C SER A 414 -1.39 26.51 -4.01
N ILE A 415 -0.82 27.67 -3.71
CA ILE A 415 -0.90 28.26 -2.37
C ILE A 415 -2.36 28.38 -1.96
N PHE A 416 -3.23 28.91 -2.81
CA PHE A 416 -4.65 29.07 -2.50
C PHE A 416 -5.35 27.73 -2.23
N GLU A 417 -5.07 26.70 -3.01
CA GLU A 417 -5.64 25.36 -2.80
C GLU A 417 -5.20 24.74 -1.47
N ASN A 418 -3.97 25.00 -1.00
CA ASN A 418 -3.52 24.57 0.33
C ASN A 418 -4.36 25.17 1.48
N PHE A 419 -4.97 26.33 1.29
CA PHE A 419 -5.93 26.92 2.22
C PHE A 419 -7.33 26.38 2.03
N LYS A 420 -7.75 26.16 0.78
CA LYS A 420 -9.08 25.66 0.43
C LYS A 420 -9.34 24.24 0.95
N ILE A 421 -8.30 23.40 1.07
CA ILE A 421 -8.42 22.07 1.71
C ILE A 421 -8.90 22.20 3.16
N VAL A 422 -8.42 23.18 3.90
CA VAL A 422 -8.77 23.40 5.31
C VAL A 422 -10.16 24.01 5.46
N LYS A 423 -10.51 24.97 4.58
CA LYS A 423 -11.81 25.65 4.55
C LYS A 423 -12.33 25.73 3.12
N PRO A 424 -13.16 24.77 2.66
CA PRO A 424 -13.56 24.67 1.24
C PRO A 424 -14.18 25.92 0.63
N ASN A 425 -14.92 26.71 1.42
CA ASN A 425 -15.64 27.93 0.97
C ASN A 425 -14.85 29.23 1.26
N ILE A 426 -13.52 29.13 1.44
CA ILE A 426 -12.70 30.29 1.76
C ILE A 426 -12.58 31.24 0.58
N THR A 427 -12.63 32.54 0.87
CA THR A 427 -12.37 33.61 -0.10
C THR A 427 -10.90 33.99 -0.14
N LEU A 428 -10.46 34.52 -1.28
CA LEU A 428 -9.08 35.03 -1.41
C LEU A 428 -8.78 36.17 -0.41
N LYS A 429 -9.81 36.93 -0.04
CA LYS A 429 -9.67 38.02 0.94
C LYS A 429 -9.32 37.48 2.32
N GLU A 430 -10.03 36.43 2.78
CA GLU A 430 -9.73 35.77 4.07
C GLU A 430 -8.33 35.14 4.07
N VAL A 431 -7.91 34.51 2.95
CA VAL A 431 -6.55 33.97 2.83
C VAL A 431 -5.50 35.07 2.94
N LYS A 432 -5.70 36.21 2.29
CA LYS A 432 -4.78 37.34 2.39
C LYS A 432 -4.68 37.90 3.81
N GLU A 433 -5.80 37.94 4.55
CA GLU A 433 -5.79 38.41 5.94
C GLU A 433 -4.92 37.53 6.84
N VAL A 434 -5.10 36.20 6.78
CA VAL A 434 -4.25 35.29 7.60
C VAL A 434 -2.80 35.27 7.12
N CYS A 435 -2.53 35.41 5.82
CA CYS A 435 -1.17 35.53 5.31
C CYS A 435 -0.48 36.83 5.75
N LYS A 436 -1.20 37.95 5.85
CA LYS A 436 -0.68 39.18 6.45
C LYS A 436 -0.33 39.02 7.93
N ARG A 437 -1.21 38.38 8.71
CA ARG A 437 -0.95 38.08 10.13
C ARG A 437 0.25 37.16 10.32
N ALA A 438 0.55 36.28 9.34
CA ALA A 438 1.71 35.40 9.37
C ALA A 438 2.95 36.00 8.64
N TYR A 439 2.90 37.26 8.23
CA TYR A 439 3.99 37.98 7.54
C TYR A 439 4.51 37.27 6.29
N ILE A 440 3.62 36.62 5.49
CA ILE A 440 3.96 35.90 4.25
C ILE A 440 3.29 36.50 3.00
N ASP A 441 2.29 37.38 3.16
CA ASP A 441 1.51 37.95 2.05
C ASP A 441 2.37 38.70 1.04
N GLU A 442 3.32 39.55 1.50
CA GLU A 442 4.22 40.32 0.62
C GLU A 442 5.06 39.41 -0.28
N TYR A 443 5.59 38.33 0.30
CA TYR A 443 6.32 37.34 -0.49
C TYR A 443 5.42 36.66 -1.54
N ILE A 444 4.20 36.27 -1.16
CA ILE A 444 3.26 35.61 -2.08
C ILE A 444 2.88 36.56 -3.22
N GLU A 445 2.62 37.84 -2.92
CA GLU A 445 2.28 38.87 -3.93
C GLU A 445 3.45 39.17 -4.87
N SER A 446 4.69 38.95 -4.47
CA SER A 446 5.88 39.08 -5.31
C SER A 446 6.05 37.95 -6.33
N LEU A 447 5.37 36.83 -6.14
CA LEU A 447 5.44 35.69 -7.05
C LEU A 447 4.68 35.97 -8.36
N PRO A 448 5.15 35.44 -9.51
CA PRO A 448 4.51 35.69 -10.82
C PRO A 448 3.03 35.31 -10.89
N LYS A 449 2.66 34.18 -10.24
CA LYS A 449 1.28 33.70 -10.18
C LYS A 449 0.61 33.93 -8.82
N LYS A 450 1.26 34.68 -7.93
CA LYS A 450 0.76 35.05 -6.60
C LYS A 450 0.20 33.80 -5.87
N TYR A 451 -1.01 33.85 -5.36
CA TYR A 451 -1.70 32.76 -4.66
C TYR A 451 -1.99 31.52 -5.53
N ASN A 452 -1.95 31.65 -6.86
CA ASN A 452 -2.08 30.52 -7.80
C ASN A 452 -0.74 29.83 -8.10
N THR A 453 0.34 30.23 -7.43
CA THR A 453 1.65 29.60 -7.57
C THR A 453 1.63 28.20 -6.97
N ILE A 454 2.02 27.19 -7.77
CA ILE A 454 2.16 25.81 -7.31
C ILE A 454 3.43 25.68 -6.47
N ILE A 455 3.33 25.02 -5.31
CA ILE A 455 4.42 24.78 -4.37
C ILE A 455 4.65 23.28 -4.20
N GLY A 456 5.89 22.89 -3.92
CA GLY A 456 6.27 21.48 -3.74
C GLY A 456 6.97 20.89 -4.96
N GLU A 457 6.87 19.60 -5.16
CA GLU A 457 7.51 18.87 -6.26
C GLU A 457 6.96 19.35 -7.62
N GLY A 458 7.84 19.87 -8.50
CA GLY A 458 7.44 20.48 -9.77
C GLY A 458 6.96 21.93 -9.68
N GLY A 459 6.93 22.54 -8.49
CA GLY A 459 6.61 23.95 -8.24
C GLY A 459 7.77 24.75 -7.65
N ILE A 460 7.44 25.87 -7.01
CA ILE A 460 8.45 26.68 -6.30
C ILE A 460 8.82 26.03 -4.99
N ASN A 461 10.13 25.90 -4.73
CA ASN A 461 10.64 25.50 -3.43
C ASN A 461 10.67 26.71 -2.49
N LEU A 462 9.84 26.66 -1.47
CA LEU A 462 9.83 27.64 -0.39
C LEU A 462 11.01 27.42 0.56
N SER A 463 11.58 28.50 1.11
CA SER A 463 12.53 28.40 2.23
C SER A 463 11.85 27.81 3.48
N GLY A 464 12.64 27.32 4.44
CA GLY A 464 12.11 26.81 5.70
C GLY A 464 11.20 27.81 6.41
N GLY A 465 11.61 29.09 6.48
CA GLY A 465 10.84 30.16 7.08
C GLY A 465 9.55 30.50 6.32
N GLN A 466 9.58 30.47 5.00
CA GLN A 466 8.38 30.67 4.17
C GLN A 466 7.38 29.52 4.36
N LYS A 467 7.85 28.26 4.36
CA LYS A 467 7.02 27.08 4.66
C LYS A 467 6.36 27.18 6.02
N GLN A 468 7.13 27.60 7.03
CA GLN A 468 6.64 27.75 8.39
C GLN A 468 5.56 28.82 8.51
N ARG A 469 5.82 30.03 7.95
CA ARG A 469 4.85 31.14 7.95
C ARG A 469 3.58 30.77 7.18
N LEU A 470 3.69 30.04 6.07
CA LEU A 470 2.53 29.58 5.32
C LEU A 470 1.72 28.54 6.12
N ALA A 471 2.38 27.64 6.85
CA ALA A 471 1.73 26.69 7.74
C ALA A 471 1.03 27.37 8.92
N ILE A 472 1.65 28.41 9.49
CA ILE A 472 1.02 29.25 10.52
C ILE A 472 -0.23 29.93 9.96
N ALA A 473 -0.15 30.58 8.79
CA ALA A 473 -1.31 31.21 8.13
C ALA A 473 -2.45 30.21 7.93
N ARG A 474 -2.12 28.98 7.48
CA ARG A 474 -3.11 27.89 7.30
C ARG A 474 -3.74 27.46 8.63
N THR A 475 -2.97 27.40 9.72
CA THR A 475 -3.44 27.08 11.06
C THR A 475 -4.38 28.16 11.61
N LEU A 476 -4.09 29.43 11.34
CA LEU A 476 -4.94 30.56 11.76
C LEU A 476 -6.35 30.52 11.17
N LEU A 477 -6.52 29.93 9.99
CA LEU A 477 -7.85 29.74 9.40
C LEU A 477 -8.78 28.83 10.23
N LEU A 478 -8.22 27.90 10.99
CA LEU A 478 -8.99 26.99 11.83
C LEU A 478 -9.61 27.73 13.03
N ASN A 479 -9.07 28.88 13.39
CA ASN A 479 -9.50 29.69 14.55
C ASN A 479 -9.66 28.87 15.82
N THR A 480 -8.75 27.92 16.06
CA THR A 480 -8.77 27.02 17.22
C THR A 480 -8.35 27.76 18.49
N LYS A 481 -8.94 27.38 19.62
CA LYS A 481 -8.66 28.06 20.89
C LYS A 481 -7.26 27.74 21.46
N ILE A 482 -6.72 26.55 21.15
CA ILE A 482 -5.39 26.11 21.57
C ILE A 482 -4.52 25.94 20.33
N ILE A 483 -3.34 26.56 20.30
CA ILE A 483 -2.38 26.44 19.22
C ILE A 483 -1.06 25.92 19.78
N LEU A 484 -0.61 24.78 19.22
CA LEU A 484 0.66 24.16 19.56
C LEU A 484 1.74 24.58 18.55
N PHE A 485 2.92 24.95 19.01
CA PHE A 485 4.09 25.21 18.20
C PHE A 485 5.21 24.24 18.56
N ASP A 486 5.48 23.27 17.67
CA ASP A 486 6.54 22.28 17.85
C ASP A 486 7.82 22.74 17.15
N GLU A 487 8.78 23.27 17.92
CA GLU A 487 10.09 23.76 17.45
C GLU A 487 10.00 24.68 16.21
N ALA A 488 8.97 25.50 16.13
CA ALA A 488 8.65 26.29 14.93
C ALA A 488 9.74 27.28 14.49
N THR A 489 10.81 27.47 15.29
CA THR A 489 11.88 28.46 15.03
C THR A 489 13.28 27.85 14.92
N SER A 490 13.45 26.52 15.09
CA SER A 490 14.77 25.91 15.31
C SER A 490 15.73 25.96 14.11
N ALA A 491 15.22 25.96 12.88
CA ALA A 491 16.04 25.89 11.64
C ALA A 491 15.92 27.16 10.76
N LEU A 492 15.53 28.31 11.34
CA LEU A 492 15.19 29.50 10.59
C LEU A 492 16.23 30.61 10.76
N ASP A 493 16.32 31.46 9.74
CA ASP A 493 17.05 32.72 9.77
C ASP A 493 16.44 33.72 10.80
N ASN A 494 17.23 34.67 11.26
CA ASN A 494 16.84 35.62 12.30
C ASN A 494 15.60 36.47 11.91
N GLU A 495 15.47 36.80 10.63
CA GLU A 495 14.33 37.58 10.14
C GLU A 495 13.02 36.78 10.22
N SER A 496 13.03 35.56 9.71
CA SER A 496 11.88 34.62 9.82
C SER A 496 11.48 34.34 11.26
N GLN A 497 12.46 34.20 12.18
CA GLN A 497 12.19 34.02 13.61
C GLN A 497 11.49 35.24 14.22
N LYS A 498 11.91 36.45 13.86
CA LYS A 498 11.28 37.67 14.34
C LYS A 498 9.81 37.74 13.92
N TYR A 499 9.49 37.44 12.67
CA TYR A 499 8.10 37.42 12.19
C TYR A 499 7.25 36.38 12.88
N ILE A 500 7.78 35.17 13.09
CA ILE A 500 7.05 34.12 13.80
C ILE A 500 6.81 34.52 15.25
N LYS A 501 7.81 35.11 15.94
CA LYS A 501 7.65 35.60 17.29
C LYS A 501 6.54 36.66 17.37
N MET A 502 6.55 37.66 16.47
CA MET A 502 5.51 38.70 16.41
C MET A 502 4.12 38.08 16.19
N THR A 503 4.01 37.07 15.32
CA THR A 503 2.74 36.36 15.11
C THR A 503 2.28 35.63 16.38
N ILE A 504 3.16 34.94 17.08
CA ILE A 504 2.85 34.22 18.32
C ILE A 504 2.39 35.19 19.41
N ASP A 505 3.08 36.32 19.56
CA ASP A 505 2.75 37.33 20.59
C ASP A 505 1.39 38.02 20.32
N ASP A 506 1.03 38.24 19.05
CA ASP A 506 -0.31 38.73 18.68
C ASP A 506 -1.41 37.69 19.01
N LEU A 507 -1.15 36.42 18.74
CA LEU A 507 -2.10 35.34 18.98
C LEU A 507 -2.38 35.06 20.48
N THR A 508 -1.46 35.34 21.35
CA THR A 508 -1.62 35.10 22.80
C THR A 508 -2.79 35.90 23.42
N LYS A 509 -3.22 36.98 22.78
CA LYS A 509 -4.35 37.79 23.22
C LYS A 509 -5.67 37.02 23.29
N ASP A 510 -5.89 36.12 22.31
CA ASP A 510 -7.17 35.42 22.11
C ASP A 510 -7.05 33.88 22.20
N HIS A 511 -5.83 33.34 22.16
CA HIS A 511 -5.55 31.91 22.10
C HIS A 511 -4.66 31.46 23.25
N THR A 512 -4.81 30.21 23.65
CA THR A 512 -3.86 29.50 24.52
C THR A 512 -2.73 28.97 23.63
N ILE A 513 -1.51 29.45 23.85
CA ILE A 513 -0.33 29.08 23.07
C ILE A 513 0.57 28.16 23.89
N ILE A 514 0.90 26.99 23.32
CA ILE A 514 1.83 26.05 23.92
C ILE A 514 3.00 25.85 22.96
N ILE A 515 4.23 26.11 23.44
CA ILE A 515 5.42 26.09 22.59
C ILE A 515 6.42 25.07 23.13
N ILE A 516 6.84 24.12 22.31
CA ILE A 516 8.08 23.38 22.52
C ILE A 516 9.18 24.15 21.83
N ALA A 517 10.11 24.71 22.58
CA ALA A 517 11.19 25.48 22.06
C ALA A 517 12.55 24.93 22.45
N HIS A 518 13.48 24.99 21.48
CA HIS A 518 14.89 24.75 21.68
C HIS A 518 15.70 26.06 21.72
N ARG A 519 15.09 27.21 21.39
CA ARG A 519 15.73 28.52 21.41
C ARG A 519 15.16 29.40 22.53
N LEU A 520 16.06 29.92 23.36
CA LEU A 520 15.72 30.76 24.53
C LEU A 520 14.99 32.04 24.13
N SER A 521 15.33 32.64 23.00
CA SER A 521 14.68 33.86 22.51
C SER A 521 13.16 33.72 22.34
N THR A 522 12.66 32.49 22.21
CA THR A 522 11.23 32.21 22.06
C THR A 522 10.52 32.01 23.38
N ILE A 523 11.24 31.67 24.46
CA ILE A 523 10.69 31.25 25.76
C ILE A 523 10.86 32.29 26.89
N ILE A 524 11.82 33.19 26.75
CA ILE A 524 12.11 34.20 27.79
C ILE A 524 10.87 35.04 28.15
N ASP A 525 10.06 35.35 27.13
CA ASP A 525 8.83 36.15 27.27
C ASP A 525 7.57 35.29 27.49
N ALA A 526 7.71 33.99 27.79
CA ALA A 526 6.56 33.15 28.11
C ALA A 526 5.99 33.48 29.48
N ASP A 527 4.65 33.45 29.59
CA ASP A 527 3.95 33.71 30.84
C ASP A 527 4.26 32.63 31.90
N GLU A 528 4.39 31.38 31.44
CA GLU A 528 4.82 30.25 32.27
C GLU A 528 5.74 29.32 31.44
N ILE A 529 6.79 28.83 32.09
CA ILE A 529 7.72 27.85 31.52
C ILE A 529 7.62 26.58 32.36
N LEU A 530 7.40 25.43 31.69
CA LEU A 530 7.35 24.09 32.25
C LEU A 530 8.65 23.36 31.94
N VAL A 531 9.42 22.98 32.95
CA VAL A 531 10.67 22.24 32.78
C VAL A 531 10.40 20.76 32.94
N ILE A 532 10.64 20.00 31.85
CA ILE A 532 10.44 18.55 31.83
C ILE A 532 11.79 17.84 31.87
N GLU A 533 11.94 16.97 32.89
CA GLU A 533 13.10 16.11 33.03
C GLU A 533 12.68 14.66 33.32
N ASN A 534 13.25 13.72 32.58
CA ASN A 534 12.95 12.28 32.70
C ASN A 534 11.45 11.97 32.70
N GLY A 535 10.68 12.63 31.83
CA GLY A 535 9.24 12.43 31.71
C GLY A 535 8.38 13.02 32.84
N LYS A 536 8.96 13.82 33.74
CA LYS A 536 8.27 14.46 34.87
C LYS A 536 8.38 15.99 34.80
N LEU A 537 7.44 16.68 35.44
CA LEU A 537 7.54 18.12 35.67
C LEU A 537 8.55 18.39 36.80
N GLU A 538 9.72 18.91 36.47
CA GLU A 538 10.77 19.24 37.43
C GLU A 538 10.45 20.57 38.16
N SER A 539 10.09 21.60 37.37
CA SER A 539 9.77 22.92 37.91
C SER A 539 8.89 23.71 36.93
N LYS A 540 8.24 24.73 37.43
CA LYS A 540 7.48 25.68 36.63
C LYS A 540 7.57 27.10 37.21
N GLY A 541 7.45 28.11 36.34
CA GLY A 541 7.49 29.53 36.70
C GLY A 541 7.90 30.39 35.52
N THR A 542 8.14 31.66 35.78
CA THR A 542 8.69 32.61 34.80
C THR A 542 10.19 32.40 34.61
N HIS A 543 10.74 32.92 33.50
CA HIS A 543 12.17 32.88 33.24
C HIS A 543 13.03 33.32 34.45
N LYS A 544 12.70 34.46 35.06
CA LYS A 544 13.44 35.02 36.21
C LYS A 544 13.38 34.12 37.44
N GLU A 545 12.26 33.47 37.69
CA GLU A 545 12.07 32.54 38.81
C GLU A 545 12.85 31.23 38.61
N LEU A 546 12.80 30.68 37.39
CA LEU A 546 13.45 29.42 37.07
C LEU A 546 14.97 29.52 37.06
N LEU A 547 15.53 30.64 36.62
CA LEU A 547 16.99 30.89 36.76
C LEU A 547 17.49 30.79 38.19
N LYS A 548 16.62 31.11 39.18
CA LYS A 548 16.97 31.04 40.60
C LYS A 548 16.66 29.67 41.22
N LYS A 549 15.58 28.98 40.74
CA LYS A 549 15.03 27.79 41.41
C LYS A 549 15.43 26.47 40.73
N SER A 550 15.59 26.45 39.42
CA SER A 550 15.83 25.22 38.65
C SER A 550 17.27 25.14 38.14
N LYS A 551 18.01 24.16 38.65
CA LYS A 551 19.37 23.86 38.14
C LYS A 551 19.33 23.37 36.68
N VAL A 552 18.29 22.63 36.32
CA VAL A 552 18.08 22.09 34.96
C VAL A 552 17.84 23.24 33.98
N TYR A 553 16.92 24.16 34.30
CA TYR A 553 16.65 25.32 33.45
C TYR A 553 17.86 26.23 33.30
N LYS A 554 18.56 26.50 34.41
CA LYS A 554 19.79 27.30 34.37
C LYS A 554 20.86 26.69 33.48
N GLY A 555 21.07 25.36 33.58
CA GLY A 555 22.01 24.66 32.74
C GLY A 555 21.62 24.67 31.25
N LEU A 556 20.33 24.58 30.90
CA LEU A 556 19.84 24.73 29.53
C LEU A 556 20.11 26.14 29.02
N TYR A 557 19.87 27.15 29.81
CA TYR A 557 20.10 28.58 29.51
C TYR A 557 21.58 28.87 29.25
N GLU A 558 22.47 28.50 30.16
CA GLU A 558 23.91 28.73 30.07
C GLU A 558 24.56 28.01 28.87
N ASN A 559 24.07 26.82 28.52
CA ASN A 559 24.57 26.10 27.37
C ASN A 559 24.20 26.76 26.02
N GLU A 560 23.05 27.41 25.95
CA GLU A 560 22.60 28.09 24.74
C GLU A 560 23.26 29.48 24.55
N GLU A 561 23.54 30.21 25.66
CA GLU A 561 24.29 31.46 25.60
C GLU A 561 25.75 31.28 25.12
N ARG A 562 26.30 30.05 25.28
CA ARG A 562 27.67 29.73 24.88
C ARG A 562 27.78 29.29 23.43
N MET A 563 26.65 29.01 22.72
CA MET A 563 26.58 28.66 21.32
C MET A 563 26.31 29.89 20.44
#